data_9dcaefd2c9f3c6ad8bf90a621f847568
#
_entry.id   9dcaefd2c9f3c6ad8bf90a621f847568
#
_cell.length_a   1.000
_cell.length_b   1.000
_cell.length_c   1.000
_cell.angle_alpha   90.00
_cell.angle_beta   90.00
_cell.angle_gamma   90.00
#
_symmetry.space_group_name_H-M   'P 1'
#
loop_
_entity.id
_entity.type
_entity.pdbx_description
1 polymer ?
#
loop_
_entity_poly.entity_id
_entity_poly.type
_entity_poly.pdbx_seq_one_letter_code
_entity_poly.pdbx_strand_id
1 'polypeptide(L)'
;MPFIHEHNLCFVHIPKTGGISIINKFGIKDNSLNTCYREEELPYYCNEKGKELLFSPQHFTPSMIKERYEKFYNSYKKFTIVRNPYTRAISEYFFREKKATTFDSDQFLEWWQKFIYSNCDHILSQSIYFENIHYDYVLRYENLEQEFNDMCKELGITEGLPHMNSSGIDTCSCVPLLTKESVEFINNLYIEDFTKFNYKLLP
;
A
#
# COMPACT_ATOMS: atom_id res chain seq x y z
N MET A 1 8.67 -5.62 -10.32
CA MET A 1 9.21 -4.41 -9.67
C MET A 1 8.67 -3.20 -10.37
N PRO A 2 8.32 -2.17 -9.65
CA PRO A 2 7.56 -1.05 -10.19
C PRO A 2 8.43 0.03 -10.84
N PHE A 3 9.37 -0.37 -11.69
CA PHE A 3 10.09 0.59 -12.54
C PHE A 3 9.34 0.76 -13.86
N ILE A 4 8.97 1.98 -14.16
CA ILE A 4 8.34 2.40 -15.40
C ILE A 4 9.44 3.06 -16.23
N HIS A 5 10.20 2.20 -16.93
CA HIS A 5 11.42 2.59 -17.64
C HIS A 5 11.18 3.65 -18.72
N GLU A 6 10.06 3.60 -19.42
CA GLU A 6 9.69 4.56 -20.46
C GLU A 6 9.59 6.00 -19.94
N HIS A 7 9.30 6.15 -18.63
CA HIS A 7 9.11 7.46 -18.01
C HIS A 7 10.12 7.77 -16.90
N ASN A 8 11.11 6.90 -16.68
CA ASN A 8 12.08 7.02 -15.60
C ASN A 8 11.43 7.20 -14.22
N LEU A 9 10.38 6.41 -13.96
CA LEU A 9 9.64 6.43 -12.70
C LEU A 9 9.86 5.16 -11.89
N CYS A 10 9.94 5.33 -10.58
CA CYS A 10 9.93 4.25 -9.59
C CYS A 10 8.67 4.38 -8.73
N PHE A 11 7.75 3.44 -8.89
CA PHE A 11 6.55 3.36 -8.05
C PHE A 11 6.82 2.52 -6.81
N VAL A 12 6.87 3.11 -5.64
CA VAL A 12 6.95 2.37 -4.37
C VAL A 12 5.54 1.98 -3.96
N HIS A 13 5.22 0.71 -4.11
CA HIS A 13 3.87 0.20 -3.92
C HIS A 13 3.60 -0.20 -2.47
N ILE A 14 2.87 0.62 -1.76
CA ILE A 14 2.34 0.31 -0.43
C ILE A 14 1.10 -0.59 -0.58
N PRO A 15 0.97 -1.69 0.17
CA PRO A 15 -0.20 -2.57 0.08
C PRO A 15 -1.53 -1.84 0.34
N LYS A 16 -2.54 -2.13 -0.49
CA LYS A 16 -3.93 -1.64 -0.34
C LYS A 16 -4.15 -0.15 -0.54
N THR A 17 -3.25 0.52 -1.25
CA THR A 17 -3.36 1.94 -1.61
C THR A 17 -3.78 2.20 -3.06
N GLY A 18 -4.27 1.18 -3.77
CA GLY A 18 -4.72 1.32 -5.17
C GLY A 18 -3.66 1.06 -6.23
N GLY A 19 -2.52 0.49 -5.87
CA GLY A 19 -1.39 0.23 -6.77
C GLY A 19 -1.71 -0.64 -7.99
N ILE A 20 -2.75 -1.47 -7.94
CA ILE A 20 -3.19 -2.28 -9.09
C ILE A 20 -3.60 -1.40 -10.28
N SER A 21 -4.23 -0.26 -10.04
CA SER A 21 -4.58 0.70 -11.10
C SER A 21 -3.32 1.25 -11.78
N ILE A 22 -2.27 1.53 -11.01
CA ILE A 22 -0.97 1.98 -11.54
C ILE A 22 -0.30 0.88 -12.38
N ILE A 23 -0.28 -0.35 -11.85
CA ILE A 23 0.28 -1.52 -12.54
C ILE A 23 -0.40 -1.72 -13.88
N ASN A 24 -1.73 -1.64 -13.92
CA ASN A 24 -2.50 -1.79 -15.16
C ASN A 24 -2.30 -0.62 -16.12
N LYS A 25 -2.24 0.62 -15.62
CA LYS A 25 -2.00 1.82 -16.44
C LYS A 25 -0.71 1.72 -17.25
N PHE A 26 0.36 1.26 -16.62
CA PHE A 26 1.66 1.15 -17.25
C PHE A 26 1.95 -0.23 -17.86
N GLY A 27 0.95 -1.12 -17.93
CA GLY A 27 1.11 -2.44 -18.52
C GLY A 27 2.19 -3.28 -17.83
N ILE A 28 2.45 -3.03 -16.54
CA ILE A 28 3.41 -3.80 -15.77
C ILE A 28 2.85 -5.21 -15.65
N LYS A 29 3.40 -6.13 -16.43
CA LYS A 29 2.90 -7.51 -16.48
C LYS A 29 3.11 -8.17 -15.11
N ASP A 30 2.06 -8.80 -14.64
CA ASP A 30 2.00 -9.50 -13.35
C ASP A 30 3.09 -10.58 -13.20
N ASN A 31 3.56 -11.12 -14.32
CA ASN A 31 4.69 -12.07 -14.36
C ASN A 31 6.02 -11.50 -13.83
N SER A 32 6.19 -10.18 -13.79
CA SER A 32 7.34 -9.54 -13.16
C SER A 32 7.18 -9.43 -11.64
N LEU A 33 5.96 -9.60 -11.12
CA LEU A 33 5.62 -9.51 -9.71
C LEU A 33 5.70 -10.87 -8.99
N ASN A 34 5.45 -11.96 -9.73
CA ASN A 34 5.41 -13.33 -9.21
C ASN A 34 6.53 -14.23 -9.73
N THR A 35 7.30 -13.78 -10.70
CA THR A 35 8.34 -14.61 -11.29
C THR A 35 9.69 -14.22 -10.75
N CYS A 36 10.34 -15.18 -10.18
CA CYS A 36 11.79 -15.30 -10.04
C CYS A 36 12.39 -15.11 -8.66
N TYR A 37 11.65 -15.17 -7.58
CA TYR A 37 12.32 -15.40 -6.32
C TYR A 37 11.93 -16.79 -5.82
N ARG A 38 12.93 -17.66 -5.69
CA ARG A 38 12.80 -18.82 -4.82
C ARG A 38 12.49 -18.29 -3.42
N GLU A 39 11.75 -19.03 -2.61
CA GLU A 39 11.47 -18.63 -1.21
C GLU A 39 12.74 -18.19 -0.46
N GLU A 40 13.87 -18.78 -0.83
CA GLU A 40 15.21 -18.48 -0.30
C GLU A 40 15.75 -17.09 -0.69
N GLU A 41 15.17 -16.44 -1.70
CA GLU A 41 15.60 -15.13 -2.22
C GLU A 41 14.69 -13.97 -1.80
N LEU A 42 13.57 -14.27 -1.11
CA LEU A 42 12.70 -13.23 -0.58
C LEU A 42 13.37 -12.56 0.62
N PRO A 43 13.39 -11.23 0.67
CA PRO A 43 13.95 -10.54 1.81
C PRO A 43 13.08 -10.78 3.04
N TYR A 44 13.70 -11.20 4.10
CA TYR A 44 13.11 -11.21 5.43
C TYR A 44 13.42 -9.87 6.08
N TYR A 45 12.40 -9.22 6.57
CA TYR A 45 12.52 -8.04 7.41
C TYR A 45 12.14 -8.43 8.83
N CYS A 46 13.00 -8.17 9.80
CA CYS A 46 12.67 -8.32 11.20
C CYS A 46 12.06 -7.02 11.70
N ASN A 47 10.81 -7.05 12.12
CA ASN A 47 10.20 -5.92 12.81
C ASN A 47 10.85 -5.76 14.21
N GLU A 48 10.52 -4.66 14.91
CA GLU A 48 11.05 -4.35 16.25
C GLU A 48 10.84 -5.48 17.29
N LYS A 49 9.93 -6.42 17.03
CA LYS A 49 9.66 -7.61 17.86
C LYS A 49 10.50 -8.83 17.44
N GLY A 50 11.44 -8.68 16.52
CA GLY A 50 12.28 -9.77 16.02
C GLY A 50 11.53 -10.79 15.14
N LYS A 51 10.34 -10.47 14.67
CA LYS A 51 9.55 -11.34 13.81
C LYS A 51 9.96 -11.14 12.35
N GLU A 52 10.35 -12.20 11.70
CA GLU A 52 10.63 -12.19 10.26
C GLU A 52 9.34 -11.94 9.47
N LEU A 53 9.37 -10.94 8.58
CA LEU A 53 8.29 -10.63 7.66
C LEU A 53 8.69 -11.02 6.24
N LEU A 54 7.76 -11.69 5.56
CA LEU A 54 7.91 -12.03 4.16
C LEU A 54 7.39 -10.88 3.30
N PHE A 55 8.29 -10.25 2.55
CA PHE A 55 7.92 -9.19 1.61
C PHE A 55 7.63 -9.77 0.22
N SER A 56 6.47 -9.42 -0.32
CA SER A 56 6.25 -9.56 -1.75
C SER A 56 7.17 -8.59 -2.52
N PRO A 57 7.83 -9.01 -3.61
CA PRO A 57 8.70 -8.11 -4.39
C PRO A 57 8.02 -6.82 -4.85
N GLN A 58 6.71 -6.84 -5.06
CA GLN A 58 5.93 -5.65 -5.39
C GLN A 58 5.82 -4.64 -4.24
N HIS A 59 6.02 -5.07 -3.00
CA HIS A 59 5.89 -4.24 -1.80
C HIS A 59 7.24 -3.96 -1.13
N PHE A 60 8.33 -4.07 -1.86
CA PHE A 60 9.66 -3.74 -1.32
C PHE A 60 9.69 -2.30 -0.80
N THR A 61 10.28 -2.14 0.38
CA THR A 61 10.57 -0.80 0.92
C THR A 61 11.61 -0.07 0.06
N PRO A 62 11.71 1.26 0.16
CA PRO A 62 12.73 2.01 -0.55
C PRO A 62 14.15 1.50 -0.34
N SER A 63 14.49 1.09 0.88
CA SER A 63 15.81 0.54 1.20
C SER A 63 16.07 -0.76 0.45
N MET A 64 15.09 -1.67 0.40
CA MET A 64 15.19 -2.93 -0.35
C MET A 64 15.29 -2.68 -1.87
N ILE A 65 14.57 -1.68 -2.39
CA ILE A 65 14.65 -1.28 -3.79
C ILE A 65 16.04 -0.73 -4.10
N LYS A 66 16.56 0.16 -3.25
CA LYS A 66 17.88 0.76 -3.42
C LYS A 66 18.98 -0.29 -3.40
N GLU A 67 18.95 -1.20 -2.44
CA GLU A 67 19.94 -2.27 -2.31
C GLU A 67 20.05 -3.12 -3.57
N ARG A 68 18.92 -3.46 -4.20
CA ARG A 68 18.88 -4.37 -5.36
C ARG A 68 19.00 -3.69 -6.70
N TYR A 69 18.59 -2.43 -6.79
CA TYR A 69 18.41 -1.69 -8.04
C TYR A 69 18.94 -0.28 -7.96
N GLU A 70 20.06 -0.09 -7.28
CA GLU A 70 20.66 1.22 -6.96
C GLU A 70 20.71 2.18 -8.16
N LYS A 71 21.10 1.68 -9.33
CA LYS A 71 21.20 2.50 -10.56
C LYS A 71 19.86 3.16 -10.90
N PHE A 72 18.79 2.38 -10.96
CA PHE A 72 17.45 2.91 -11.29
C PHE A 72 16.87 3.72 -10.14
N TYR A 73 17.06 3.24 -8.90
CA TYR A 73 16.62 3.94 -7.72
C TYR A 73 17.18 5.37 -7.62
N ASN A 74 18.45 5.56 -7.92
CA ASN A 74 19.10 6.86 -7.82
C ASN A 74 18.74 7.81 -8.97
N SER A 75 18.42 7.27 -10.16
CA SER A 75 18.20 8.08 -11.37
C SER A 75 16.73 8.36 -11.68
N TYR A 76 15.79 7.58 -11.13
CA TYR A 76 14.36 7.69 -11.43
C TYR A 76 13.64 8.56 -10.41
N LYS A 77 12.64 9.33 -10.86
CA LYS A 77 11.70 10.00 -9.99
C LYS A 77 10.86 8.96 -9.24
N LYS A 78 10.61 9.21 -7.97
CA LYS A 78 9.92 8.27 -7.06
C LYS A 78 8.56 8.78 -6.72
N PHE A 79 7.57 7.90 -6.83
CA PHE A 79 6.22 8.20 -6.35
C PHE A 79 5.62 7.04 -5.57
N THR A 80 4.68 7.37 -4.72
CA THR A 80 3.91 6.40 -3.94
C THR A 80 2.48 6.88 -3.75
N ILE A 81 1.63 6.02 -3.22
CA ILE A 81 0.25 6.33 -2.87
C ILE A 81 0.06 6.01 -1.40
N VAL A 82 -0.50 6.94 -0.66
CA VAL A 82 -0.94 6.74 0.73
C VAL A 82 -2.46 6.72 0.81
N ARG A 83 -2.99 6.07 1.82
CA ARG A 83 -4.43 5.90 2.03
C ARG A 83 -4.79 6.08 3.50
N ASN A 84 -5.99 6.57 3.77
CA ASN A 84 -6.53 6.64 5.11
C ASN A 84 -6.43 5.27 5.81
N PRO A 85 -5.82 5.18 7.02
CA PRO A 85 -5.56 3.90 7.68
C PRO A 85 -6.81 3.07 7.94
N TYR A 86 -7.96 3.67 8.24
CA TYR A 86 -9.21 2.93 8.42
C TYR A 86 -9.67 2.26 7.13
N THR A 87 -9.77 3.01 6.04
CA THR A 87 -10.20 2.45 4.75
C THR A 87 -9.17 1.46 4.19
N ARG A 88 -7.88 1.64 4.51
CA ARG A 88 -6.81 0.70 4.17
C ARG A 88 -7.00 -0.63 4.92
N ALA A 89 -7.24 -0.56 6.23
CA ALA A 89 -7.48 -1.74 7.07
C ALA A 89 -8.73 -2.51 6.63
N ILE A 90 -9.83 -1.80 6.35
CA ILE A 90 -11.05 -2.39 5.82
C ILE A 90 -10.81 -3.05 4.45
N SER A 91 -10.03 -2.41 3.59
CA SER A 91 -9.65 -2.97 2.29
C SER A 91 -8.82 -4.25 2.39
N GLU A 92 -7.95 -4.36 3.39
CA GLU A 92 -7.18 -5.59 3.64
C GLU A 92 -8.09 -6.70 4.14
N TYR A 93 -9.00 -6.41 5.05
CA TYR A 93 -9.97 -7.38 5.54
C TYR A 93 -10.77 -8.02 4.39
N PHE A 94 -11.40 -7.22 3.53
CA PHE A 94 -12.15 -7.75 2.39
C PHE A 94 -11.26 -8.43 1.33
N PHE A 95 -10.02 -8.01 1.20
CA PHE A 95 -9.09 -8.67 0.29
C PHE A 95 -8.78 -10.11 0.73
N ARG A 96 -8.71 -10.37 2.04
CA ARG A 96 -8.44 -11.69 2.61
C ARG A 96 -9.72 -12.49 2.81
N GLU A 97 -10.75 -11.86 3.35
CA GLU A 97 -12.05 -12.48 3.60
C GLU A 97 -12.96 -12.37 2.38
N LYS A 98 -12.58 -13.06 1.29
CA LYS A 98 -13.29 -13.03 0.00
C LYS A 98 -14.78 -13.42 0.06
N LYS A 99 -15.21 -14.07 1.12
CA LYS A 99 -16.61 -14.47 1.35
C LYS A 99 -17.42 -13.38 2.05
N ALA A 100 -16.77 -12.40 2.66
CA ALA A 100 -17.46 -11.30 3.31
C ALA A 100 -18.05 -10.36 2.25
N THR A 101 -19.37 -10.27 2.20
CA THR A 101 -20.13 -9.39 1.29
C THR A 101 -20.67 -8.16 2.01
N THR A 102 -20.69 -8.19 3.33
CA THR A 102 -21.13 -7.11 4.22
C THR A 102 -20.07 -6.85 5.28
N PHE A 103 -20.00 -5.62 5.77
CA PHE A 103 -19.07 -5.24 6.82
C PHE A 103 -19.71 -5.46 8.19
N ASP A 104 -19.02 -6.21 9.04
CA ASP A 104 -19.33 -6.42 10.45
C ASP A 104 -18.08 -6.05 11.26
N SER A 105 -18.22 -5.09 12.17
CA SER A 105 -17.08 -4.52 12.89
C SER A 105 -16.48 -5.47 13.92
N ASP A 106 -17.28 -6.36 14.52
CA ASP A 106 -16.77 -7.31 15.51
C ASP A 106 -15.96 -8.42 14.82
N GLN A 107 -16.48 -8.94 13.70
CA GLN A 107 -15.75 -9.90 12.87
C GLN A 107 -14.46 -9.29 12.30
N PHE A 108 -14.51 -8.03 11.88
CA PHE A 108 -13.34 -7.27 11.43
C PHE A 108 -12.28 -7.17 12.53
N LEU A 109 -12.68 -6.83 13.76
CA LEU A 109 -11.75 -6.70 14.89
C LEU A 109 -11.12 -8.05 15.26
N GLU A 110 -11.93 -9.10 15.37
CA GLU A 110 -11.44 -10.47 15.63
C GLU A 110 -10.44 -10.92 14.56
N TRP A 111 -10.74 -10.63 13.31
CA TRP A 111 -9.88 -10.97 12.19
C TRP A 111 -8.53 -10.24 12.29
N TRP A 112 -8.54 -8.92 12.55
CA TRP A 112 -7.33 -8.13 12.67
C TRP A 112 -6.48 -8.55 13.87
N GLN A 113 -7.08 -8.86 15.02
CA GLN A 113 -6.38 -9.35 16.21
C GLN A 113 -5.62 -10.65 15.94
N LYS A 114 -6.08 -11.46 15.00
CA LYS A 114 -5.36 -12.66 14.53
C LYS A 114 -4.34 -12.35 13.45
N PHE A 115 -4.72 -11.51 12.49
CA PHE A 115 -3.91 -11.21 11.31
C PHE A 115 -2.62 -10.44 11.63
N ILE A 116 -2.58 -9.59 12.65
CA ILE A 116 -1.36 -8.88 13.08
C ILE A 116 -0.21 -9.82 13.48
N TYR A 117 -0.51 -11.08 13.74
CA TYR A 117 0.51 -12.11 14.02
C TYR A 117 0.97 -12.85 12.76
N SER A 118 0.42 -12.53 11.61
CA SER A 118 0.90 -13.10 10.34
C SER A 118 2.28 -12.55 9.98
N ASN A 119 2.99 -13.27 9.10
CA ASN A 119 4.29 -12.83 8.56
C ASN A 119 4.11 -12.04 7.26
N CYS A 120 3.04 -11.23 7.15
CA CYS A 120 2.69 -10.54 5.92
C CYS A 120 3.11 -9.06 5.97
N ASP A 121 3.72 -8.58 4.88
CA ASP A 121 4.08 -7.18 4.68
C ASP A 121 2.88 -6.21 4.68
N HIS A 122 1.67 -6.73 4.46
CA HIS A 122 0.43 -5.95 4.47
C HIS A 122 0.05 -5.39 5.85
N ILE A 123 0.61 -5.95 6.95
CA ILE A 123 0.35 -5.42 8.31
C ILE A 123 1.15 -4.16 8.63
N LEU A 124 2.17 -3.86 7.82
CA LEU A 124 3.07 -2.75 8.10
C LEU A 124 2.38 -1.39 7.99
N SER A 125 2.83 -0.47 8.83
CA SER A 125 2.52 0.95 8.70
C SER A 125 3.04 1.49 7.36
N GLN A 126 2.30 2.41 6.74
CA GLN A 126 2.74 3.08 5.53
C GLN A 126 3.98 3.95 5.78
N SER A 127 4.14 4.44 7.01
CA SER A 127 5.28 5.26 7.45
C SER A 127 6.63 4.61 7.20
N ILE A 128 6.72 3.27 7.27
CA ILE A 128 7.94 2.50 6.99
C ILE A 128 8.45 2.72 5.57
N TYR A 129 7.55 2.90 4.61
CA TYR A 129 7.90 3.17 3.22
C TYR A 129 8.46 4.58 3.00
N PHE A 130 8.50 5.40 4.05
CA PHE A 130 9.03 6.77 4.02
C PHE A 130 10.37 6.93 4.77
N GLU A 131 10.96 5.83 5.19
CA GLU A 131 12.26 5.87 5.85
C GLU A 131 13.38 6.11 4.83
N ASN A 132 14.20 7.14 5.10
CA ASN A 132 15.39 7.48 4.30
C ASN A 132 15.15 7.67 2.80
N ILE A 133 13.96 8.13 2.41
CA ILE A 133 13.59 8.42 1.03
C ILE A 133 12.98 9.82 0.90
N HIS A 134 13.28 10.47 -0.21
CA HIS A 134 12.53 11.60 -0.75
C HIS A 134 11.69 11.13 -1.93
N TYR A 135 10.38 11.40 -1.89
CA TYR A 135 9.48 11.18 -3.01
C TYR A 135 9.31 12.46 -3.82
N ASP A 136 9.32 12.33 -5.14
CA ASP A 136 8.94 13.42 -6.04
C ASP A 136 7.43 13.65 -5.99
N TYR A 137 6.65 12.55 -5.82
CA TYR A 137 5.18 12.63 -5.69
C TYR A 137 4.66 11.66 -4.62
N VAL A 138 3.78 12.16 -3.76
CA VAL A 138 3.01 11.35 -2.80
C VAL A 138 1.54 11.60 -3.07
N LEU A 139 0.88 10.59 -3.67
CA LEU A 139 -0.52 10.67 -4.06
C LEU A 139 -1.42 10.15 -2.93
N ARG A 140 -2.62 10.71 -2.81
CA ARG A 140 -3.64 10.22 -1.89
C ARG A 140 -4.65 9.35 -2.61
N TYR A 141 -4.91 8.16 -2.07
CA TYR A 141 -5.91 7.25 -2.61
C TYR A 141 -7.30 7.91 -2.75
N GLU A 142 -7.64 8.76 -1.80
CA GLU A 142 -8.91 9.47 -1.73
C GLU A 142 -9.14 10.43 -2.92
N ASN A 143 -8.05 10.90 -3.54
CA ASN A 143 -8.07 11.81 -4.69
C ASN A 143 -7.22 11.24 -5.85
N LEU A 144 -7.04 9.90 -5.89
CA LEU A 144 -6.01 9.25 -6.71
C LEU A 144 -6.12 9.60 -8.19
N GLU A 145 -7.32 9.62 -8.74
CA GLU A 145 -7.51 9.91 -10.17
C GLU A 145 -7.03 11.33 -10.53
N GLN A 146 -7.43 12.32 -9.73
CA GLN A 146 -7.03 13.71 -9.96
C GLN A 146 -5.53 13.90 -9.77
N GLU A 147 -4.99 13.46 -8.63
CA GLU A 147 -3.58 13.65 -8.30
C GLU A 147 -2.65 12.88 -9.25
N PHE A 148 -3.09 11.69 -9.72
CA PHE A 148 -2.35 10.93 -10.73
C PHE A 148 -2.35 11.65 -12.09
N ASN A 149 -3.48 12.21 -12.51
CA ASN A 149 -3.56 12.96 -13.77
C ASN A 149 -2.71 14.23 -13.72
N ASP A 150 -2.68 14.93 -12.58
CA ASP A 150 -1.83 16.11 -12.38
C ASP A 150 -0.34 15.74 -12.49
N MET A 151 0.08 14.63 -11.85
CA MET A 151 1.42 14.09 -11.97
C MET A 151 1.75 13.72 -13.43
N CYS A 152 0.85 13.03 -14.11
CA CYS A 152 1.03 12.64 -15.51
C CYS A 152 1.20 13.87 -16.41
N LYS A 153 0.37 14.90 -16.23
CA LYS A 153 0.46 16.15 -16.98
C LYS A 153 1.80 16.85 -16.78
N GLU A 154 2.29 16.92 -15.56
CA GLU A 154 3.61 17.50 -15.26
C GLU A 154 4.74 16.72 -15.93
N LEU A 155 4.60 15.41 -16.02
CA LEU A 155 5.60 14.51 -16.60
C LEU A 155 5.47 14.31 -18.13
N GLY A 156 4.44 14.90 -18.76
CA GLY A 156 4.17 14.68 -20.19
C GLY A 156 3.70 13.26 -20.51
N ILE A 157 3.07 12.57 -19.55
CA ILE A 157 2.53 11.22 -19.68
C ILE A 157 1.04 11.33 -20.03
N THR A 158 0.54 10.44 -20.89
CA THR A 158 -0.90 10.38 -21.18
C THR A 158 -1.71 10.15 -19.91
N GLU A 159 -2.65 11.04 -19.63
CA GLU A 159 -3.54 10.98 -18.48
C GLU A 159 -4.48 9.76 -18.53
N GLY A 160 -5.17 9.54 -17.44
CA GLY A 160 -6.18 8.48 -17.29
C GLY A 160 -5.66 7.28 -16.51
N LEU A 161 -6.31 7.04 -15.39
CA LEU A 161 -6.09 5.88 -14.55
C LEU A 161 -7.25 4.90 -14.76
N PRO A 162 -7.01 3.64 -15.15
CA PRO A 162 -8.08 2.67 -15.26
C PRO A 162 -8.73 2.44 -13.91
N HIS A 163 -10.05 2.60 -13.85
CA HIS A 163 -10.81 2.40 -12.61
C HIS A 163 -10.91 0.89 -12.33
N MET A 164 -10.12 0.42 -11.38
CA MET A 164 -10.06 -0.99 -11.00
C MET A 164 -10.53 -1.14 -9.55
N ASN A 165 -11.83 -1.28 -9.36
CA ASN A 165 -12.39 -1.69 -8.07
C ASN A 165 -12.23 -3.20 -7.89
N SER A 166 -11.17 -3.64 -7.24
CA SER A 166 -10.87 -5.06 -7.06
C SER A 166 -11.84 -5.79 -6.12
N SER A 167 -12.50 -5.09 -5.20
CA SER A 167 -13.42 -5.71 -4.21
C SER A 167 -14.90 -5.39 -4.44
N GLY A 168 -15.23 -4.39 -5.25
CA GLY A 168 -16.62 -3.92 -5.42
C GLY A 168 -17.22 -3.28 -4.15
N ILE A 169 -16.45 -3.16 -3.07
CA ILE A 169 -16.92 -2.65 -1.76
C ILE A 169 -16.39 -1.23 -1.57
N ASP A 170 -17.32 -0.31 -1.29
CA ASP A 170 -16.97 1.03 -0.84
C ASP A 170 -16.51 1.00 0.62
N THR A 171 -15.19 1.01 0.82
CA THR A 171 -14.58 0.99 2.14
C THR A 171 -14.85 2.28 2.94
N CYS A 172 -15.18 3.39 2.28
CA CYS A 172 -15.51 4.63 2.97
C CYS A 172 -16.85 4.52 3.70
N SER A 173 -17.84 3.86 3.09
CA SER A 173 -19.15 3.62 3.72
C SER A 173 -19.08 2.70 4.94
N CYS A 174 -18.01 1.90 5.07
CA CYS A 174 -17.80 1.01 6.21
C CYS A 174 -17.20 1.74 7.44
N VAL A 175 -16.53 2.87 7.25
CA VAL A 175 -15.87 3.60 8.36
C VAL A 175 -16.84 4.01 9.48
N PRO A 176 -18.05 4.53 9.21
CA PRO A 176 -19.02 4.87 10.25
C PRO A 176 -19.56 3.65 11.01
N LEU A 177 -19.34 2.44 10.52
CA LEU A 177 -19.78 1.20 11.13
C LEU A 177 -18.74 0.60 12.09
N LEU A 178 -17.55 1.18 12.17
CA LEU A 178 -16.51 0.73 13.10
C LEU A 178 -16.98 0.95 14.55
N THR A 179 -16.85 -0.10 15.38
CA THR A 179 -17.02 0.04 16.83
C THR A 179 -15.88 0.85 17.44
N LYS A 180 -16.09 1.36 18.64
CA LYS A 180 -15.05 2.11 19.36
C LYS A 180 -13.79 1.27 19.54
N GLU A 181 -13.92 0.02 19.86
CA GLU A 181 -12.82 -0.93 20.03
C GLU A 181 -12.04 -1.13 18.74
N SER A 182 -12.73 -1.24 17.60
CA SER A 182 -12.11 -1.31 16.27
C SER A 182 -11.35 -0.04 15.92
N VAL A 183 -11.93 1.13 16.25
CA VAL A 183 -11.28 2.43 16.04
C VAL A 183 -10.00 2.54 16.87
N GLU A 184 -10.08 2.25 18.18
CA GLU A 184 -8.93 2.26 19.10
C GLU A 184 -7.82 1.30 18.62
N PHE A 185 -8.21 0.11 18.17
CA PHE A 185 -7.27 -0.88 17.65
C PHE A 185 -6.51 -0.33 16.42
N ILE A 186 -7.20 0.24 15.44
CA ILE A 186 -6.57 0.80 14.23
C ILE A 186 -5.76 2.05 14.55
N ASN A 187 -6.25 2.92 15.47
CA ASN A 187 -5.50 4.08 15.93
C ASN A 187 -4.14 3.68 16.49
N ASN A 188 -4.11 2.68 17.38
CA ASN A 188 -2.87 2.20 18.00
C ASN A 188 -1.95 1.51 16.99
N LEU A 189 -2.52 0.73 16.07
CA LEU A 189 -1.74 -0.01 15.07
C LEU A 189 -1.04 0.91 14.06
N TYR A 190 -1.69 2.02 13.67
CA TYR A 190 -1.24 2.90 12.60
C TYR A 190 -1.10 4.37 13.02
N ILE A 191 -0.80 4.63 14.30
CA ILE A 191 -0.68 6.00 14.84
C ILE A 191 0.32 6.86 14.06
N GLU A 192 1.41 6.25 13.59
CA GLU A 192 2.40 6.95 12.77
C GLU A 192 1.87 7.37 11.41
N ASP A 193 1.03 6.54 10.77
CA ASP A 193 0.40 6.87 9.49
C ASP A 193 -0.54 8.07 9.64
N PHE A 194 -1.36 8.09 10.71
CA PHE A 194 -2.23 9.23 10.99
C PHE A 194 -1.43 10.52 11.16
N THR A 195 -0.38 10.47 11.95
CA THR A 195 0.46 11.63 12.24
C THR A 195 1.22 12.09 10.99
N LYS A 196 1.91 11.17 10.32
CA LYS A 196 2.80 11.48 9.20
C LYS A 196 2.05 12.00 7.98
N PHE A 197 0.87 11.43 7.70
CA PHE A 197 0.09 11.79 6.52
C PHE A 197 -1.08 12.72 6.82
N ASN A 198 -1.17 13.23 8.05
CA ASN A 198 -2.22 14.16 8.49
C ASN A 198 -3.64 13.64 8.23
N TYR A 199 -3.86 12.35 8.53
CA TYR A 199 -5.20 11.77 8.56
C TYR A 199 -5.82 11.99 9.94
N LYS A 200 -7.15 12.25 9.95
CA LYS A 200 -7.88 12.50 11.18
C LYS A 200 -8.13 11.21 11.95
N LEU A 201 -7.79 11.19 13.23
CA LEU A 201 -8.21 10.15 14.16
C LEU A 201 -9.72 10.28 14.44
N LEU A 202 -10.40 9.14 14.47
CA LEU A 202 -11.75 9.03 15.00
C LEU A 202 -11.69 8.93 16.53
N PRO A 203 -12.72 9.44 17.24
CA PRO A 203 -12.80 9.41 18.70
C PRO A 203 -13.04 8.03 19.24
#